data_40a3d77e0be2aa96a9ae848edae02bf0
#
_entry.id   40a3d77e0be2aa96a9ae848edae02bf0
#
_cell.length_a   1.000
_cell.length_b   1.000
_cell.length_c   1.000
_cell.angle_alpha   90.00
_cell.angle_beta   90.00
_cell.angle_gamma   90.00
#
_symmetry.space_group_name_H-M   'P 1'
#
loop_
_entity.id
_entity.type
_entity.pdbx_description
1 polymer ?
#
loop_
_entity_poly.entity_id
_entity_poly.type
_entity_poly.pdbx_seq_one_letter_code
_entity_poly.pdbx_strand_id
1 'polypeptide(L)'
;MNCCCPCGADKKTAICAYLREHHTGKSRAIHSEDLQRLLCLDGRNIRRKISALRQAGYPICSDESGYYFADNQKEINNTVYRLNGMVTQVSNARTGLLVASAFPAEVNVKITVNLNGGENFDG
;
A
#
# COMPACT_ATOMS: atom_id res chain seq x y z
N MET A 1 -27.19 -6.56 10.15
CA MET A 1 -26.40 -6.63 10.13
C MET A 1 -25.62 -6.71 9.99
N ASN A 2 -25.47 -6.60 10.10
CA ASN A 2 -24.62 -6.35 9.94
C ASN A 2 -23.64 -7.04 9.59
N CYS A 3 -23.70 -7.11 8.97
CA CYS A 3 -22.67 -7.71 8.28
C CYS A 3 -21.41 -7.57 8.96
N CYS A 4 -21.33 -6.59 9.56
CA CYS A 4 -20.11 -6.26 10.05
C CYS A 4 -19.75 -7.01 11.18
N CYS A 5 -20.14 -7.81 11.33
CA CYS A 5 -19.63 -8.46 12.20
C CYS A 5 -19.20 -8.20 13.22
N PRO A 6 -18.47 -8.79 13.72
CA PRO A 6 -18.35 -8.96 15.10
C PRO A 6 -18.11 -7.66 15.70
N CYS A 7 -19.03 -7.20 16.33
CA CYS A 7 -18.90 -6.00 17.05
C CYS A 7 -17.89 -6.14 18.10
N GLY A 8 -17.08 -5.20 18.23
CA GLY A 8 -16.04 -5.24 19.21
C GLY A 8 -14.81 -5.98 18.78
N ALA A 9 -14.89 -6.74 17.73
CA ALA A 9 -13.70 -7.38 17.24
C ALA A 9 -12.83 -6.37 16.53
N ASP A 10 -11.56 -6.56 16.65
CA ASP A 10 -10.61 -5.77 15.94
C ASP A 10 -10.68 -6.16 14.47
N LYS A 11 -11.10 -5.25 13.62
CA LYS A 11 -11.22 -5.55 12.19
C LYS A 11 -9.88 -5.84 11.55
N LYS A 12 -8.82 -5.27 12.08
CA LYS A 12 -7.47 -5.59 11.62
C LYS A 12 -7.17 -7.07 11.82
N THR A 13 -7.46 -7.59 13.02
CA THR A 13 -7.26 -9.01 13.30
C THR A 13 -8.16 -9.86 12.41
N ALA A 14 -9.39 -9.43 12.20
CA ALA A 14 -10.33 -10.16 11.34
C ALA A 14 -9.83 -10.25 9.91
N ILE A 15 -9.27 -9.17 9.38
CA ILE A 15 -8.70 -9.18 8.03
C ILE A 15 -7.58 -10.20 7.94
N CYS A 16 -6.67 -10.16 8.91
CA CYS A 16 -5.52 -11.07 8.89
C CYS A 16 -5.96 -12.52 8.92
N ALA A 17 -6.87 -12.85 9.83
CA ALA A 17 -7.35 -14.22 9.96
C ALA A 17 -8.07 -14.68 8.72
N TYR A 18 -8.90 -13.82 8.16
CA TYR A 18 -9.67 -14.17 6.97
C TYR A 18 -8.76 -14.44 5.78
N LEU A 19 -7.78 -13.56 5.56
CA LEU A 19 -6.85 -13.76 4.45
C LEU A 19 -6.03 -15.02 4.64
N ARG A 20 -5.57 -15.27 5.83
CA ARG A 20 -4.78 -16.48 6.10
C ARG A 20 -5.58 -17.74 5.87
N GLU A 21 -6.85 -17.75 6.24
CA GLU A 21 -7.66 -18.95 6.11
C GLU A 21 -8.18 -19.21 4.70
N HIS A 22 -8.47 -18.14 3.96
CA HIS A 22 -9.18 -18.28 2.70
C HIS A 22 -8.42 -17.77 1.49
N HIS A 23 -7.41 -16.97 1.70
CA HIS A 23 -6.74 -16.28 0.59
C HIS A 23 -5.23 -16.33 0.76
N THR A 24 -4.70 -17.51 0.96
CA THR A 24 -3.27 -17.72 1.02
C THR A 24 -2.76 -18.06 -0.37
N GLY A 25 -1.76 -17.28 -0.83
CA GLY A 25 -1.20 -17.45 -2.14
C GLY A 25 -1.85 -16.55 -3.18
N LYS A 26 -1.06 -16.13 -4.16
CA LYS A 26 -1.52 -15.22 -5.19
C LYS A 26 -2.74 -15.74 -5.94
N SER A 27 -2.79 -17.04 -6.19
CA SER A 27 -3.88 -17.63 -6.93
C SER A 27 -5.22 -17.52 -6.21
N ARG A 28 -5.19 -17.23 -4.92
CA ARG A 28 -6.39 -17.09 -4.11
C ARG A 28 -6.66 -15.67 -3.67
N ALA A 29 -6.03 -14.70 -4.31
CA ALA A 29 -6.18 -13.29 -3.93
C ALA A 29 -7.63 -12.85 -3.99
N ILE A 30 -7.99 -11.91 -3.12
CA ILE A 30 -9.32 -11.33 -3.09
C ILE A 30 -9.23 -9.87 -3.46
N HIS A 31 -10.13 -9.42 -4.33
CA HIS A 31 -10.15 -8.01 -4.73
C HIS A 31 -10.54 -7.12 -3.57
N SER A 32 -9.99 -5.92 -3.57
CA SER A 32 -10.28 -4.93 -2.53
C SER A 32 -11.77 -4.70 -2.36
N GLU A 33 -12.50 -4.64 -3.47
CA GLU A 33 -13.93 -4.37 -3.42
C GLU A 33 -14.70 -5.47 -2.70
N ASP A 34 -14.29 -6.72 -2.92
CA ASP A 34 -14.93 -7.83 -2.23
C ASP A 34 -14.60 -7.82 -0.75
N LEU A 35 -13.37 -7.49 -0.42
CA LEU A 35 -12.97 -7.39 0.97
C LEU A 35 -13.70 -6.25 1.67
N GLN A 36 -13.90 -5.13 0.99
CA GLN A 36 -14.68 -4.02 1.52
C GLN A 36 -16.09 -4.44 1.87
N ARG A 37 -16.73 -5.17 0.98
CA ARG A 37 -18.10 -5.64 1.22
C ARG A 37 -18.18 -6.61 2.37
N LEU A 38 -17.22 -7.52 2.44
CA LEU A 38 -17.21 -8.51 3.52
C LEU A 38 -17.06 -7.90 4.89
N LEU A 39 -16.27 -6.84 4.99
CA LEU A 39 -15.92 -6.28 6.27
C LEU A 39 -16.63 -4.97 6.58
N CYS A 40 -17.46 -4.51 5.64
CA CYS A 40 -18.17 -3.25 5.77
C CYS A 40 -17.22 -2.09 6.04
N LEU A 41 -16.10 -2.07 5.32
CA LEU A 41 -15.12 -1.02 5.38
C LEU A 41 -14.92 -0.44 3.99
N ASP A 42 -14.58 0.84 3.91
CA ASP A 42 -14.25 1.43 2.62
C ASP A 42 -12.80 1.12 2.27
N GLY A 43 -12.41 1.46 1.04
CA GLY A 43 -11.07 1.15 0.56
C GLY A 43 -9.97 1.79 1.38
N ARG A 44 -10.22 3.00 1.86
CA ARG A 44 -9.24 3.71 2.67
C ARG A 44 -8.97 2.98 3.97
N ASN A 45 -10.03 2.55 4.63
CA ASN A 45 -9.87 1.82 5.90
C ASN A 45 -9.24 0.46 5.69
N ILE A 46 -9.58 -0.21 4.58
CA ILE A 46 -8.90 -1.47 4.24
C ILE A 46 -7.40 -1.22 4.11
N ARG A 47 -6.99 -0.22 3.34
CA ARG A 47 -5.58 0.08 3.13
C ARG A 47 -4.86 0.41 4.43
N ARG A 48 -5.52 1.17 5.31
CA ARG A 48 -4.93 1.51 6.61
C ARG A 48 -4.67 0.28 7.46
N LYS A 49 -5.64 -0.62 7.49
CA LYS A 49 -5.51 -1.83 8.30
C LYS A 49 -4.49 -2.79 7.72
N ILE A 50 -4.44 -2.91 6.41
CA ILE A 50 -3.41 -3.72 5.75
C ILE A 50 -2.03 -3.15 6.07
N SER A 51 -1.88 -1.82 5.98
CA SER A 51 -0.61 -1.18 6.29
C SER A 51 -0.19 -1.46 7.74
N ALA A 52 -1.12 -1.35 8.67
CA ALA A 52 -0.83 -1.62 10.08
C ALA A 52 -0.41 -3.07 10.30
N LEU A 53 -1.06 -4.00 9.63
CA LEU A 53 -0.70 -5.41 9.73
C LEU A 53 0.69 -5.67 9.18
N ARG A 54 1.02 -5.06 8.05
CA ARG A 54 2.36 -5.21 7.47
C ARG A 54 3.42 -4.66 8.40
N GLN A 55 3.15 -3.52 9.03
CA GLN A 55 4.09 -2.93 9.98
C GLN A 55 4.29 -3.81 11.20
N ALA A 56 3.28 -4.58 11.55
CA ALA A 56 3.39 -5.52 12.66
C ALA A 56 4.07 -6.84 12.26
N GLY A 57 4.40 -6.99 10.98
CA GLY A 57 5.14 -8.17 10.52
C GLY A 57 4.31 -9.25 9.87
N TYR A 58 3.03 -9.02 9.64
CA TYR A 58 2.20 -10.03 8.98
C TYR A 58 2.41 -9.96 7.47
N PRO A 59 2.59 -11.11 6.81
CA PRO A 59 2.95 -11.14 5.40
C PRO A 59 1.73 -11.03 4.48
N ILE A 60 1.15 -9.85 4.43
CA ILE A 60 0.00 -9.59 3.57
C ILE A 60 0.48 -8.98 2.27
N CYS A 61 0.25 -9.70 1.19
CA CYS A 61 0.70 -9.33 -0.14
C CYS A 61 -0.42 -8.69 -0.95
N SER A 62 -0.04 -8.01 -2.01
CA SER A 62 -1.02 -7.45 -2.93
C SER A 62 -0.41 -7.30 -4.32
N ASP A 63 -1.26 -7.42 -5.32
CA ASP A 63 -0.89 -7.13 -6.70
C ASP A 63 -2.18 -6.82 -7.46
N GLU A 64 -2.14 -6.90 -8.79
CA GLU A 64 -3.32 -6.62 -9.59
C GLU A 64 -4.45 -7.61 -9.33
N SER A 65 -4.15 -8.75 -8.71
CA SER A 65 -5.17 -9.76 -8.38
C SER A 65 -5.89 -9.45 -7.08
N GLY A 66 -5.33 -8.57 -6.26
CA GLY A 66 -5.93 -8.22 -4.98
C GLY A 66 -5.00 -8.51 -3.82
N TYR A 67 -5.60 -8.71 -2.65
CA TYR A 67 -4.86 -8.99 -1.42
C TYR A 67 -4.83 -10.49 -1.14
N TYR A 68 -3.72 -10.95 -0.55
CA TYR A 68 -3.62 -12.35 -0.15
C TYR A 68 -2.56 -12.48 0.94
N PHE A 69 -2.66 -13.57 1.70
CA PHE A 69 -1.65 -13.90 2.69
C PHE A 69 -0.55 -14.69 1.98
N ALA A 70 0.70 -14.36 2.25
CA ALA A 70 1.81 -14.97 1.51
C ALA A 70 1.89 -16.46 1.74
N ASP A 71 2.14 -17.18 0.67
CA ASP A 71 2.34 -18.62 0.71
C ASP A 71 3.83 -18.97 0.69
N ASN A 72 4.66 -18.03 0.25
CA ASN A 72 6.10 -18.25 0.18
C ASN A 72 6.84 -16.92 0.15
N GLN A 73 8.17 -17.01 0.27
CA GLN A 73 8.99 -15.80 0.34
C GLN A 73 8.99 -15.02 -0.97
N LYS A 74 8.87 -15.71 -2.08
CA LYS A 74 8.85 -15.04 -3.37
C LYS A 74 7.68 -14.05 -3.46
N GLU A 75 6.53 -14.44 -2.95
CA GLU A 75 5.36 -13.56 -2.96
C GLU A 75 5.60 -12.34 -2.10
N ILE A 76 6.24 -12.51 -0.95
CA ILE A 76 6.59 -11.38 -0.10
C ILE A 76 7.54 -10.45 -0.84
N ASN A 77 8.57 -11.01 -1.47
CA ASN A 77 9.56 -10.21 -2.19
C ASN A 77 8.93 -9.43 -3.33
N ASN A 78 8.00 -10.03 -4.04
CA ASN A 78 7.31 -9.34 -5.14
C ASN A 78 6.50 -8.16 -4.63
N THR A 79 5.83 -8.33 -3.50
CA THR A 79 5.06 -7.25 -2.90
C THR A 79 5.97 -6.13 -2.41
N VAL A 80 7.09 -6.47 -1.80
CA VAL A 80 8.07 -5.48 -1.37
C VAL A 80 8.56 -4.67 -2.56
N TYR A 81 8.90 -5.34 -3.65
CA TYR A 81 9.36 -4.67 -4.85
C TYR A 81 8.31 -3.68 -5.38
N ARG A 82 7.05 -4.10 -5.41
CA ARG A 82 5.95 -3.26 -5.85
C ARG A 82 5.78 -2.04 -4.94
N LEU A 83 5.85 -2.25 -3.62
CA LEU A 83 5.71 -1.15 -2.67
C LEU A 83 6.87 -0.17 -2.79
N ASN A 84 8.07 -0.66 -3.05
CA ASN A 84 9.22 0.22 -3.26
C ASN A 84 9.00 1.12 -4.48
N GLY A 85 8.41 0.60 -5.54
CA GLY A 85 8.07 1.40 -6.70
C GLY A 85 7.07 2.49 -6.38
N MET A 86 6.07 2.17 -5.56
CA MET A 86 5.07 3.16 -5.15
C MET A 86 5.70 4.27 -4.32
N VAL A 87 6.59 3.91 -3.41
CA VAL A 87 7.30 4.92 -2.60
C VAL A 87 8.09 5.86 -3.49
N THR A 88 8.79 5.31 -4.46
CA THR A 88 9.58 6.12 -5.40
C THR A 88 8.69 7.10 -6.15
N GLN A 89 7.54 6.65 -6.64
CA GLN A 89 6.62 7.52 -7.37
C GLN A 89 6.09 8.65 -6.50
N VAL A 90 5.72 8.33 -5.27
CA VAL A 90 5.23 9.34 -4.34
C VAL A 90 6.33 10.35 -4.03
N SER A 91 7.55 9.88 -3.80
CA SER A 91 8.69 10.74 -3.53
C SER A 91 8.96 11.69 -4.69
N ASN A 92 8.89 11.19 -5.92
CA ASN A 92 9.10 12.00 -7.10
C ASN A 92 8.00 13.07 -7.25
N ALA A 93 6.76 12.70 -6.99
CA ALA A 93 5.66 13.64 -7.06
C ALA A 93 5.81 14.74 -6.00
N ARG A 94 6.23 14.36 -4.81
CA ARG A 94 6.49 15.31 -3.74
C ARG A 94 7.57 16.30 -4.15
N THR A 95 8.66 15.81 -4.71
CA THR A 95 9.76 16.65 -5.16
C THR A 95 9.29 17.61 -6.25
N GLY A 96 8.51 17.12 -7.19
CA GLY A 96 7.98 17.97 -8.25
C GLY A 96 7.09 19.08 -7.72
N LEU A 97 6.26 18.76 -6.75
CA LEU A 97 5.40 19.79 -6.15
C LEU A 97 6.20 20.83 -5.39
N LEU A 98 7.25 20.42 -4.70
CA LEU A 98 8.11 21.37 -3.98
C LEU A 98 8.79 22.32 -4.94
N VAL A 99 9.27 21.82 -6.07
CA VAL A 99 9.87 22.67 -7.09
C VAL A 99 8.84 23.65 -7.64
N ALA A 100 7.64 23.16 -7.94
CA ALA A 100 6.58 24.01 -8.48
C ALA A 100 6.19 25.12 -7.50
N SER A 101 6.11 24.78 -6.22
CA SER A 101 5.72 25.78 -5.23
C SER A 101 6.78 26.86 -5.03
N ALA A 102 8.02 26.56 -5.33
CA ALA A 102 9.09 27.53 -5.25
C ALA A 102 9.13 28.45 -6.46
N PHE A 103 8.44 28.09 -7.51
CA PHE A 103 8.53 28.75 -8.79
C PHE A 103 8.23 30.24 -8.75
N PRO A 104 7.15 30.69 -8.19
CA PRO A 104 6.87 32.13 -8.24
C PRO A 104 7.87 32.93 -7.48
N ALA A 105 8.44 32.37 -6.55
CA ALA A 105 9.42 33.09 -5.80
C ALA A 105 10.70 33.13 -6.50
N GLU A 106 10.95 32.69 -7.20
CA GLU A 106 12.01 32.74 -7.57
C GLU A 106 12.60 31.81 -7.96
N VAL A 107 12.78 31.64 -8.28
CA VAL A 107 13.16 30.86 -8.62
C VAL A 107 14.11 30.26 -8.44
N ASN A 108 14.59 30.24 -8.16
CA ASN A 108 15.55 29.69 -7.92
C ASN A 108 15.76 28.64 -7.53
N VAL A 109 15.82 28.38 -7.41
CA VAL A 109 16.07 27.46 -6.98
C VAL A 109 16.26 26.37 -7.60
N LYS A 110 16.35 26.43 -8.16
CA LYS A 110 16.40 25.49 -8.69
C LYS A 110 17.07 24.58 -8.60
N ILE A 111 17.34 24.67 -8.39
CA ILE A 111 17.76 23.93 -8.23
C ILE A 111 18.16 23.02 -7.79
N THR A 112 18.47 23.05 -7.35
CA THR A 112 18.80 22.26 -6.77
C THR A 112 18.62 21.05 -6.85
N VAL A 113 18.60 21.14 -7.13
CA VAL A 113 18.39 20.15 -7.24
C VAL A 113 18.67 19.22 -7.94
N ASN A 114 19.05 19.31 -8.19
CA ASN A 114 19.24 18.58 -8.71
C ASN A 114 19.73 17.76 -8.83
N LEU A 115 20.12 17.74 -8.49
CA LEU A 115 20.41 17.14 -8.35
C LEU A 115 20.49 16.13 -8.25
N ASN A 116 20.77 15.96 -7.92
CA ASN A 116 20.70 15.12 -7.60
C ASN A 116 20.20 14.25 -7.78
N GLY A 117 20.27 14.25 -7.88
CA GLY A 117 19.62 13.69 -7.90
C GLY A 117 19.22 13.17 -8.52
N GLY A 118 19.63 13.20 -8.65
CA GLY A 118 19.09 12.90 -8.98
C GLY A 118 18.81 12.41 -9.64
N GLU A 119 19.21 12.22 -9.53
CA GLU A 119 18.94 11.88 -9.84
C GLU A 119 18.36 11.17 -10.29
N ASN A 120 18.36 11.12 -10.44
CA ASN A 120 17.76 10.63 -10.66
C ASN A 120 16.98 10.04 -10.98
N PHE A 121 16.79 9.95 -10.98
CA PHE A 121 16.01 9.55 -11.08
C PHE A 121 15.34 9.17 -11.82
N ASP A 122 15.54 9.11 -12.11
CA ASP A 122 14.76 8.90 -12.54
C ASP A 122 14.05 8.48 -12.74
N GLY A 123 13.96 8.52 -12.63
CA GLY A 123 13.43 8.20 -12.60
C GLY A 123 12.92 8.03 -12.68
#